data_c5793a53bebac91e45a08d448a3a58de
#
_entry.id   c5793a53bebac91e45a08d448a3a58de
#
_cell.length_a   1.000
_cell.length_b   1.000
_cell.length_c   1.000
_cell.angle_alpha   90.00
_cell.angle_beta   90.00
_cell.angle_gamma   90.00
#
_symmetry.space_group_name_H-M   'P 1'
#
loop_
_entity.id
_entity.type
_entity.pdbx_description
1 polymer ?
#
loop_
_entity_poly.entity_id
_entity_poly.type
_entity_poly.pdbx_seq_one_letter_code
_entity_poly.pdbx_strand_id
1 'polypeptide(L)'
;ENTYRNNTRQFVEVEKPEEITEHKQDRFTFSLDTHYLLLLPLLLILLLAGYILHRRRVFRKKLAAIDAADDREAIAMRYGYAVCLLRHSTANPPEGASEAAELNQKALFSTQEMTPEQRKDVDAYAMRVLDACKGSWTIWEKIRYRLWNCLY
;
A
#
# COMPACT_ATOMS: atom_id res chain seq x y z
N GLU A 1 12.92 -67.57 -80.44
CA GLU A 1 12.06 -68.04 -79.31
C GLU A 1 12.00 -66.92 -78.30
N ASN A 2 10.83 -66.22 -78.32
CA ASN A 2 10.58 -65.03 -77.47
C ASN A 2 9.72 -65.46 -76.28
N THR A 3 10.36 -65.45 -75.13
CA THR A 3 9.67 -65.71 -73.86
C THR A 3 9.25 -64.38 -73.28
N TYR A 4 7.97 -64.03 -73.46
CA TYR A 4 7.34 -62.87 -72.78
C TYR A 4 7.13 -63.18 -71.32
N ARG A 5 7.88 -62.46 -70.47
CA ARG A 5 7.72 -62.45 -69.03
C ARG A 5 6.55 -61.52 -68.68
N ASN A 6 5.40 -62.10 -68.29
CA ASN A 6 4.28 -61.36 -67.74
C ASN A 6 4.63 -60.80 -66.39
N ASN A 7 4.88 -59.49 -66.33
CA ASN A 7 5.07 -58.75 -65.07
C ASN A 7 3.66 -58.35 -64.60
N THR A 8 3.05 -59.19 -63.78
CA THR A 8 1.86 -58.80 -63.03
C THR A 8 2.21 -57.74 -62.03
N ARG A 9 1.89 -56.51 -62.32
CA ARG A 9 1.97 -55.40 -61.33
C ARG A 9 0.95 -55.68 -60.24
N GLN A 10 1.40 -56.08 -59.08
CA GLN A 10 0.61 -56.00 -57.85
C GLN A 10 0.39 -54.53 -57.54
N PHE A 11 -0.85 -54.09 -57.68
CA PHE A 11 -1.25 -52.82 -57.11
C PHE A 11 -1.22 -52.97 -55.59
N VAL A 12 -0.24 -52.37 -54.96
CA VAL A 12 -0.24 -52.17 -53.53
C VAL A 12 -1.34 -51.16 -53.26
N GLU A 13 -2.40 -51.65 -52.64
CA GLU A 13 -3.48 -50.81 -52.13
C GLU A 13 -2.89 -49.89 -51.09
N VAL A 14 -2.77 -48.59 -51.44
CA VAL A 14 -2.29 -47.58 -50.53
C VAL A 14 -3.39 -47.40 -49.48
N GLU A 15 -3.15 -47.88 -48.28
CA GLU A 15 -3.99 -47.63 -47.14
C GLU A 15 -4.20 -46.10 -47.05
N LYS A 16 -5.50 -45.74 -47.06
CA LYS A 16 -5.94 -44.36 -46.85
C LYS A 16 -5.33 -43.85 -45.56
N PRO A 17 -4.65 -42.70 -45.55
CA PRO A 17 -4.15 -42.16 -44.31
C PRO A 17 -5.31 -42.00 -43.34
N GLU A 18 -5.17 -42.58 -42.14
CA GLU A 18 -6.12 -42.38 -41.05
C GLU A 18 -6.29 -40.87 -40.85
N GLU A 19 -7.56 -40.45 -40.93
CA GLU A 19 -7.98 -39.10 -40.58
C GLU A 19 -7.45 -38.83 -39.18
N ILE A 20 -6.41 -37.98 -39.13
CA ILE A 20 -5.91 -37.42 -37.85
C ILE A 20 -7.12 -36.72 -37.26
N THR A 21 -7.80 -37.39 -36.35
CA THR A 21 -8.78 -36.73 -35.49
C THR A 21 -8.05 -35.61 -34.80
N GLU A 22 -8.27 -34.41 -35.31
CA GLU A 22 -7.87 -33.19 -34.61
C GLU A 22 -8.42 -33.31 -33.17
N HIS A 23 -7.57 -33.63 -32.24
CA HIS A 23 -7.86 -33.40 -30.84
C HIS A 23 -8.23 -31.91 -30.76
N LYS A 24 -9.54 -31.64 -30.78
CA LYS A 24 -10.05 -30.35 -30.30
C LYS A 24 -9.44 -30.16 -28.92
N GLN A 25 -8.33 -29.42 -28.89
CA GLN A 25 -7.89 -28.82 -27.66
C GLN A 25 -9.08 -28.01 -27.18
N ASP A 26 -9.76 -28.51 -26.18
CA ASP A 26 -10.72 -27.75 -25.43
C ASP A 26 -9.97 -26.56 -24.86
N ARG A 27 -9.88 -25.51 -25.69
CA ARG A 27 -9.48 -24.20 -25.18
C ARG A 27 -10.48 -23.89 -24.10
N PHE A 28 -10.01 -23.91 -22.87
CA PHE A 28 -10.76 -23.47 -21.72
C PHE A 28 -11.12 -22.01 -22.01
N THR A 29 -12.19 -21.80 -22.72
CA THR A 29 -12.78 -20.49 -22.94
C THR A 29 -13.45 -20.13 -21.64
N PHE A 30 -12.67 -19.47 -20.78
CA PHE A 30 -13.22 -18.81 -19.60
C PHE A 30 -14.14 -17.70 -20.14
N SER A 31 -15.40 -18.05 -20.42
CA SER A 31 -16.43 -17.05 -20.71
C SER A 31 -16.72 -16.36 -19.37
N LEU A 32 -15.89 -15.39 -19.01
CA LEU A 32 -16.23 -14.46 -17.95
C LEU A 32 -17.43 -13.67 -18.46
N ASP A 33 -18.61 -14.01 -17.97
CA ASP A 33 -19.80 -13.21 -18.23
C ASP A 33 -19.45 -11.75 -17.93
N THR A 34 -19.83 -10.85 -18.82
CA THR A 34 -19.50 -9.42 -18.73
C THR A 34 -19.87 -8.80 -17.38
N HIS A 35 -20.84 -9.41 -16.68
CA HIS A 35 -21.26 -9.04 -15.34
C HIS A 35 -20.16 -9.25 -14.28
N TYR A 36 -19.37 -10.33 -14.36
CA TYR A 36 -18.25 -10.57 -13.43
C TYR A 36 -17.10 -9.59 -13.68
N LEU A 37 -16.92 -9.17 -14.93
CA LEU A 37 -15.91 -8.16 -15.27
C LEU A 37 -16.21 -6.81 -14.61
N LEU A 38 -17.49 -6.46 -14.44
CA LEU A 38 -17.90 -5.23 -13.73
C LEU A 38 -17.91 -5.39 -12.20
N LEU A 39 -18.16 -6.59 -11.68
CA LEU A 39 -18.14 -6.86 -10.24
C LEU A 39 -16.72 -6.83 -9.66
N LEU A 40 -15.72 -7.25 -10.42
CA LEU A 40 -14.33 -7.29 -9.96
C LEU A 40 -13.78 -5.90 -9.57
N PRO A 41 -13.90 -4.83 -10.38
CA PRO A 41 -13.46 -3.49 -9.98
C PRO A 41 -14.28 -2.94 -8.81
N LEU A 42 -15.58 -3.24 -8.73
CA LEU A 42 -16.41 -2.84 -7.60
C LEU A 42 -15.93 -3.48 -6.29
N LEU A 43 -15.63 -4.77 -6.30
CA LEU A 43 -15.07 -5.49 -5.16
C LEU A 43 -13.71 -4.88 -4.74
N LEU A 44 -12.85 -4.57 -5.72
CA LEU A 44 -11.56 -3.93 -5.46
C LEU A 44 -11.72 -2.56 -4.78
N ILE A 45 -12.67 -1.74 -5.23
CA ILE A 45 -12.98 -0.44 -4.63
C ILE A 45 -13.47 -0.61 -3.19
N LEU A 46 -14.35 -1.58 -2.93
CA LEU A 46 -14.85 -1.88 -1.59
C LEU A 46 -13.74 -2.35 -0.64
N LEU A 47 -12.85 -3.21 -1.11
CA LEU A 47 -11.68 -3.65 -0.34
C LEU A 47 -10.74 -2.49 -0.02
N LEU A 48 -10.47 -1.62 -1.00
CA LEU A 48 -9.64 -0.43 -0.83
C LEU A 48 -10.28 0.54 0.18
N ALA A 49 -11.57 0.79 0.05
CA ALA A 49 -12.33 1.64 0.99
C ALA A 49 -12.30 1.05 2.41
N GLY A 50 -12.53 -0.25 2.55
CA GLY A 50 -12.43 -0.97 3.82
C GLY A 50 -11.03 -0.86 4.46
N TYR A 51 -9.98 -1.03 3.65
CA TYR A 51 -8.61 -0.85 4.09
C TYR A 51 -8.30 0.57 4.59
N ILE A 52 -8.74 1.60 3.84
CA ILE A 52 -8.56 3.00 4.23
C ILE A 52 -9.30 3.32 5.54
N LEU A 53 -10.55 2.84 5.67
CA LEU A 53 -11.34 3.03 6.89
C LEU A 53 -10.70 2.32 8.09
N HIS A 54 -10.19 1.10 7.91
CA HIS A 54 -9.49 0.38 8.95
C HIS A 54 -8.24 1.15 9.41
N ARG A 55 -7.40 1.61 8.47
CA ARG A 55 -6.21 2.41 8.81
C ARG A 55 -6.55 3.69 9.54
N ARG A 56 -7.59 4.40 9.11
CA ARG A 56 -8.07 5.60 9.81
C ARG A 56 -8.50 5.31 11.25
N ARG A 57 -9.17 4.18 11.48
CA ARG A 57 -9.54 3.76 12.85
C ARG A 57 -8.31 3.49 13.71
N VAL A 58 -7.32 2.79 13.16
CA VAL A 58 -6.07 2.50 13.88
C VAL A 58 -5.33 3.80 14.21
N PHE A 59 -5.25 4.74 13.27
CA PHE A 59 -4.61 6.04 13.49
C PHE A 59 -5.31 6.87 14.55
N ARG A 60 -6.65 6.95 14.51
CA ARG A 60 -7.43 7.64 15.54
C ARG A 60 -7.24 7.03 16.93
N LYS A 61 -7.15 5.70 17.02
CA LYS A 61 -6.84 5.03 18.28
C LYS A 61 -5.46 5.42 18.82
N LYS A 62 -4.46 5.52 17.95
CA LYS A 62 -3.11 5.97 18.33
C LYS A 62 -3.12 7.42 18.83
N LEU A 63 -3.81 8.33 18.15
CA LEU A 63 -3.94 9.72 18.61
C LEU A 63 -4.66 9.79 19.95
N ALA A 64 -5.77 9.08 20.12
CA ALA A 64 -6.49 9.02 21.39
C ALA A 64 -5.62 8.42 22.52
N ALA A 65 -4.76 7.45 22.21
CA ALA A 65 -3.82 6.91 23.18
C ALA A 65 -2.77 7.96 23.59
N ILE A 66 -2.27 8.79 22.67
CA ILE A 66 -1.38 9.92 22.98
C ILE A 66 -2.08 10.92 23.88
N ASP A 67 -3.35 11.24 23.59
CA ASP A 67 -4.11 12.22 24.38
C ASP A 67 -4.43 11.70 25.80
N ALA A 68 -4.58 10.39 25.96
CA ALA A 68 -4.83 9.73 27.24
C ALA A 68 -3.55 9.37 28.04
N ALA A 69 -2.38 9.44 27.40
CA ALA A 69 -1.10 9.13 28.03
C ALA A 69 -0.71 10.24 29.04
N ASP A 70 0.17 9.88 29.97
CA ASP A 70 0.77 10.86 30.87
C ASP A 70 1.60 11.87 30.06
N ASP A 71 1.94 13.01 30.68
CA ASP A 71 2.62 14.11 29.96
C ASP A 71 3.98 13.68 29.40
N ARG A 72 4.67 12.77 30.05
CA ARG A 72 5.97 12.24 29.63
C ARG A 72 5.86 11.39 28.37
N GLU A 73 4.97 10.41 28.39
CA GLU A 73 4.74 9.50 27.29
C GLU A 73 4.14 10.26 26.10
N ALA A 74 3.21 11.19 26.35
CA ALA A 74 2.61 12.05 25.34
C ALA A 74 3.66 12.89 24.60
N ILE A 75 4.61 13.53 25.31
CA ILE A 75 5.72 14.29 24.73
C ILE A 75 6.56 13.41 23.81
N ALA A 76 6.98 12.23 24.28
CA ALA A 76 7.79 11.30 23.47
C ALA A 76 7.06 10.85 22.21
N MET A 77 5.79 10.49 22.33
CA MET A 77 4.96 10.06 21.17
C MET A 77 4.71 11.22 20.19
N ARG A 78 4.42 12.43 20.64
CA ARG A 78 4.21 13.61 19.80
C ARG A 78 5.47 14.01 19.05
N TYR A 79 6.60 14.03 19.73
CA TYR A 79 7.88 14.31 19.08
C TYR A 79 8.22 13.24 18.04
N GLY A 80 8.03 11.96 18.36
CA GLY A 80 8.20 10.86 17.42
C GLY A 80 7.31 11.00 16.18
N TYR A 81 6.08 11.45 16.36
CA TYR A 81 5.17 11.77 15.25
C TYR A 81 5.69 12.92 14.38
N ALA A 82 6.16 14.01 14.97
CA ALA A 82 6.76 15.14 14.24
C ALA A 82 7.98 14.71 13.42
N VAL A 83 8.88 13.91 13.99
CA VAL A 83 10.04 13.35 13.28
C VAL A 83 9.61 12.44 12.13
N CYS A 84 8.56 11.64 12.32
CA CYS A 84 8.01 10.80 11.26
C CYS A 84 7.48 11.64 10.09
N LEU A 85 6.78 12.75 10.36
CA LEU A 85 6.31 13.68 9.32
C LEU A 85 7.48 14.29 8.53
N LEU A 86 8.52 14.75 9.22
CA LEU A 86 9.71 15.33 8.57
C LEU A 86 10.44 14.34 7.67
N ARG A 87 10.52 13.06 8.06
CA ARG A 87 11.10 12.00 7.21
C ARG A 87 10.37 11.81 5.89
N HIS A 88 9.08 12.10 5.85
CA HIS A 88 8.24 11.97 4.67
C HIS A 88 8.04 13.30 3.93
N SER A 89 8.81 14.30 4.25
CA SER A 89 8.70 15.64 3.70
C SER A 89 10.09 16.16 3.31
N THR A 90 10.12 17.08 2.36
CA THR A 90 11.30 17.88 2.03
C THR A 90 11.33 19.19 2.83
N ALA A 91 10.38 19.39 3.74
CA ALA A 91 10.32 20.59 4.55
C ALA A 91 11.47 20.63 5.57
N ASN A 92 12.03 21.81 5.77
CA ASN A 92 12.97 22.03 6.86
C ASN A 92 12.24 22.03 8.19
N PRO A 93 12.89 21.56 9.28
CA PRO A 93 12.33 21.66 10.62
C PRO A 93 11.96 23.11 10.94
N PRO A 94 10.75 23.39 11.43
CA PRO A 94 10.35 24.73 11.84
C PRO A 94 11.08 25.17 13.13
N GLU A 95 10.95 26.44 13.48
CA GLU A 95 11.47 26.97 14.73
C GLU A 95 10.96 26.19 15.94
N GLY A 96 11.83 26.04 16.94
CA GLY A 96 11.56 25.28 18.17
C GLY A 96 11.97 23.79 18.08
N ALA A 97 12.68 23.37 17.03
CA ALA A 97 13.13 22.00 16.88
C ALA A 97 14.11 21.56 17.98
N SER A 98 15.04 22.43 18.38
CA SER A 98 15.99 22.18 19.47
C SER A 98 15.29 22.04 20.82
N GLU A 99 14.37 22.93 21.11
CA GLU A 99 13.60 22.95 22.35
C GLU A 99 12.71 21.69 22.47
N ALA A 100 12.02 21.34 21.39
CA ALA A 100 11.22 20.12 21.36
C ALA A 100 12.07 18.85 21.50
N ALA A 101 13.29 18.82 20.93
CA ALA A 101 14.25 17.73 21.11
C ALA A 101 14.74 17.61 22.54
N GLU A 102 15.05 18.74 23.19
CA GLU A 102 15.44 18.76 24.60
C GLU A 102 14.32 18.27 25.53
N LEU A 103 13.09 18.72 25.30
CA LEU A 103 11.92 18.25 26.05
C LEU A 103 11.70 16.74 25.86
N ASN A 104 11.87 16.23 24.63
CA ASN A 104 11.82 14.80 24.38
C ASN A 104 12.94 14.03 25.08
N GLN A 105 14.17 14.55 25.10
CA GLN A 105 15.28 13.95 25.86
C GLN A 105 14.99 13.93 27.36
N LYS A 106 14.46 15.02 27.91
CA LYS A 106 14.02 15.06 29.30
C LYS A 106 12.93 14.05 29.59
N ALA A 107 11.94 13.92 28.70
CA ALA A 107 10.86 12.94 28.84
C ALA A 107 11.37 11.50 28.81
N LEU A 108 12.39 11.18 28.02
CA LEU A 108 12.93 9.83 27.90
C LEU A 108 13.91 9.44 29.03
N PHE A 109 14.76 10.39 29.47
CA PHE A 109 15.93 10.07 30.28
C PHE A 109 15.95 10.74 31.64
N SER A 110 15.13 11.76 31.90
CA SER A 110 15.09 12.44 33.21
C SER A 110 14.09 11.78 34.14
N THR A 111 14.32 11.83 35.43
CA THR A 111 13.38 11.44 36.47
C THR A 111 12.42 12.57 36.88
N GLN A 112 12.63 13.79 36.35
CA GLN A 112 11.77 14.93 36.64
C GLN A 112 10.37 14.75 36.05
N GLU A 113 9.37 15.16 36.78
CA GLU A 113 8.01 15.21 36.27
C GLU A 113 7.89 16.23 35.12
N MET A 114 7.20 15.87 34.07
CA MET A 114 6.92 16.78 32.96
C MET A 114 5.65 17.58 33.25
N THR A 115 5.64 18.83 32.82
CA THR A 115 4.50 19.71 33.05
C THR A 115 3.55 19.73 31.86
N PRO A 116 2.23 19.98 32.10
CA PRO A 116 1.27 20.13 30.98
C PRO A 116 1.63 21.27 30.02
N GLU A 117 2.40 22.25 30.45
CA GLU A 117 2.90 23.35 29.60
C GLU A 117 3.95 22.85 28.62
N GLN A 118 4.92 22.07 29.08
CA GLN A 118 5.92 21.44 28.22
C GLN A 118 5.28 20.48 27.18
N ARG A 119 4.22 19.77 27.56
CA ARG A 119 3.41 18.99 26.62
C ARG A 119 2.80 19.86 25.53
N LYS A 120 2.19 21.00 25.89
CA LYS A 120 1.62 21.95 24.93
C LYS A 120 2.65 22.51 23.96
N ASP A 121 3.88 22.77 24.44
CA ASP A 121 4.97 23.28 23.59
C ASP A 121 5.35 22.25 22.51
N VAL A 122 5.45 20.96 22.89
CA VAL A 122 5.74 19.89 21.92
C VAL A 122 4.54 19.63 20.99
N ASP A 123 3.30 19.74 21.48
CA ASP A 123 2.09 19.67 20.64
C ASP A 123 2.07 20.82 19.61
N ALA A 124 2.38 22.05 20.04
CA ALA A 124 2.47 23.20 19.15
C ALA A 124 3.58 23.04 18.11
N TYR A 125 4.73 22.48 18.50
CA TYR A 125 5.80 22.14 17.57
C TYR A 125 5.34 21.09 16.54
N ALA A 126 4.72 20.02 16.97
CA ALA A 126 4.22 18.97 16.08
C ALA A 126 3.19 19.51 15.07
N MET A 127 2.34 20.46 15.48
CA MET A 127 1.39 21.12 14.58
C MET A 127 2.12 22.02 13.56
N ARG A 128 3.13 22.78 13.97
CA ARG A 128 3.97 23.58 13.03
C ARG A 128 4.66 22.67 12.01
N VAL A 129 5.21 21.53 12.44
CA VAL A 129 5.79 20.54 11.54
C VAL A 129 4.77 20.02 10.54
N LEU A 130 3.57 19.67 11.00
CA LEU A 130 2.51 19.18 10.14
C LEU A 130 2.13 20.22 9.07
N ASP A 131 2.00 21.49 9.45
CA ASP A 131 1.63 22.56 8.51
C ASP A 131 2.77 22.86 7.51
N ALA A 132 4.02 22.86 7.95
CA ALA A 132 5.18 22.97 7.07
C ALA A 132 5.24 21.81 6.06
N CYS A 133 5.02 20.58 6.53
CA CYS A 133 4.97 19.41 5.66
C CYS A 133 3.82 19.49 4.65
N LYS A 134 2.61 19.89 5.08
CA LYS A 134 1.47 20.09 4.17
C LYS A 134 1.75 21.14 3.10
N GLY A 135 2.49 22.19 3.44
CA GLY A 135 2.92 23.23 2.50
C GLY A 135 3.86 22.71 1.42
N SER A 136 4.77 21.80 1.77
CA SER A 136 5.75 21.23 0.85
C SER A 136 5.21 20.09 -0.03
N TRP A 137 4.11 19.43 0.36
CA TRP A 137 3.57 18.29 -0.37
C TRP A 137 2.81 18.69 -1.62
N THR A 138 3.04 17.96 -2.69
CA THR A 138 2.21 17.99 -3.90
C THR A 138 0.80 17.44 -3.62
N ILE A 139 -0.15 17.68 -4.51
CA ILE A 139 -1.53 17.17 -4.37
C ILE A 139 -1.54 15.64 -4.24
N TRP A 140 -0.71 14.93 -5.03
CA TRP A 140 -0.60 13.49 -4.99
C TRP A 140 -0.01 12.97 -3.67
N GLU A 141 0.98 13.65 -3.14
CA GLU A 141 1.55 13.34 -1.83
C GLU A 141 0.56 13.58 -0.70
N LYS A 142 -0.20 14.68 -0.75
CA LYS A 142 -1.31 14.94 0.20
C LYS A 142 -2.32 13.80 0.21
N ILE A 143 -2.75 13.35 -0.99
CA ILE A 143 -3.67 12.22 -1.12
C ILE A 143 -3.04 10.94 -0.56
N ARG A 144 -1.79 10.64 -0.95
CA ARG A 144 -1.07 9.45 -0.49
C ARG A 144 -0.87 9.44 1.03
N TYR A 145 -0.43 10.55 1.62
CA TYR A 145 -0.18 10.63 3.06
C TYR A 145 -1.48 10.62 3.87
N ARG A 146 -2.53 11.21 3.35
CA ARG A 146 -3.84 11.20 4.00
C ARG A 146 -4.55 9.84 3.94
N LEU A 147 -4.53 9.20 2.77
CA LEU A 147 -5.28 7.96 2.54
C LEU A 147 -4.46 6.72 2.89
N TRP A 148 -3.18 6.70 2.52
CA TRP A 148 -2.34 5.49 2.62
C TRP A 148 -1.52 5.45 3.89
N ASN A 149 -0.88 6.55 4.26
CA ASN A 149 -0.04 6.61 5.45
C ASN A 149 -0.80 7.09 6.69
N CYS A 150 -1.99 7.68 6.52
CA CYS A 150 -2.81 8.24 7.61
C CYS A 150 -1.99 9.13 8.55
N LEU A 151 -1.15 10.02 7.99
CA LEU A 151 -0.28 10.90 8.77
C LEU A 151 -0.97 12.17 9.27
N TYR A 152 -2.16 12.51 8.75
CA TYR A 152 -2.94 13.66 9.19
C TYR A 152 -4.44 13.50 8.88
#